data_3bcf3ca79bc3229d836dca50f84a42db
#
_entry.id   3bcf3ca79bc3229d836dca50f84a42db
#
_cell.length_a   1.000
_cell.length_b   1.000
_cell.length_c   1.000
_cell.angle_alpha   90.00
_cell.angle_beta   90.00
_cell.angle_gamma   90.00
#
_symmetry.space_group_name_H-M   'P 1'
#
loop_
_entity.id
_entity.type
_entity.pdbx_description
1 polymer ?
#
loop_
_entity_poly.entity_id
_entity_poly.type
_entity_poly.pdbx_seq_one_letter_code
_entity_poly.pdbx_strand_id
1 'polypeptide(L)'
;MRAKNTEKIVPNYEELSLDTLLFKFNFVSLQSKFMRSVKIKEVIDALEKFAPLPLQESYDNAGLQVGLTGAEVSGALLCLDVTENVLNEAIKLGCNLIVAHHPLIFNKLSQISDKDYIQRIVIKAIKNDIVIVAMHTNIDAAAGGVNFKIAEKIDLQNVRFLGKTQSVQTKNGEVIGGLGVIGELTKPLAADDFVLLLKQTFNVECVQANQLLRRPIKQVALCGGAGAFLLKTAINEGADAFITGEMHYHDFFGYEQQIQICSIGHYQSEQFTTEVFKSIIENQCKGVVCHITKINTNPIIYI
;
A
#
# COMPACT_ATOMS: atom_id res chain seq x y z
N MET A 1 26.06 5.47 -65.28
CA MET A 1 26.09 5.67 -63.83
C MET A 1 25.39 4.53 -63.17
N ARG A 2 26.13 3.79 -62.30
CA ARG A 2 25.69 2.49 -61.73
C ARG A 2 24.74 2.70 -60.57
N ALA A 3 23.58 2.00 -60.60
CA ALA A 3 22.66 1.87 -59.50
C ALA A 3 23.23 0.89 -58.45
N LYS A 4 23.24 1.28 -57.18
CA LYS A 4 23.64 0.43 -56.05
C LYS A 4 22.38 -0.31 -55.54
N ASN A 5 22.46 -1.63 -55.61
CA ASN A 5 21.54 -2.53 -54.91
C ASN A 5 21.76 -2.43 -53.40
N THR A 6 20.69 -2.17 -52.66
CA THR A 6 20.63 -2.34 -51.20
C THR A 6 19.88 -3.63 -50.93
N GLU A 7 20.59 -4.69 -50.57
CA GLU A 7 20.03 -5.91 -50.04
C GLU A 7 19.41 -5.65 -48.64
N LYS A 8 18.13 -5.92 -48.47
CA LYS A 8 17.47 -5.97 -47.18
C LYS A 8 17.85 -7.30 -46.51
N ILE A 9 18.57 -7.22 -45.41
CA ILE A 9 18.82 -8.34 -44.50
C ILE A 9 17.49 -8.61 -43.75
N VAL A 10 16.87 -9.76 -44.06
CA VAL A 10 15.73 -10.29 -43.31
C VAL A 10 16.30 -11.13 -42.17
N PRO A 11 15.87 -10.93 -40.89
CA PRO A 11 16.34 -11.76 -39.78
C PRO A 11 15.83 -13.21 -39.99
N ASN A 12 16.75 -14.15 -39.93
CA ASN A 12 16.46 -15.58 -39.97
C ASN A 12 15.81 -15.99 -38.65
N TYR A 13 14.51 -16.29 -38.66
CA TYR A 13 13.84 -16.92 -37.51
C TYR A 13 14.22 -18.38 -37.53
N GLU A 14 15.13 -18.81 -36.64
CA GLU A 14 15.37 -20.24 -36.40
C GLU A 14 14.04 -20.86 -35.89
N GLU A 15 13.53 -21.79 -36.65
CA GLU A 15 12.44 -22.69 -36.25
C GLU A 15 12.91 -23.49 -35.02
N LEU A 16 12.44 -23.09 -33.84
CA LEU A 16 12.58 -23.92 -32.64
C LEU A 16 11.88 -25.25 -32.88
N SER A 17 12.62 -26.36 -32.88
CA SER A 17 12.05 -27.70 -33.10
C SER A 17 10.93 -27.98 -32.11
N LEU A 18 9.91 -28.73 -32.54
CA LEU A 18 8.80 -29.16 -31.66
C LEU A 18 9.30 -29.80 -30.37
N ASP A 19 10.44 -30.49 -30.38
CA ASP A 19 11.07 -31.10 -29.22
C ASP A 19 11.56 -30.07 -28.23
N THR A 20 12.10 -28.93 -28.69
CA THR A 20 12.53 -27.82 -27.82
C THR A 20 11.34 -27.09 -27.17
N LEU A 21 10.22 -26.97 -27.89
CA LEU A 21 8.96 -26.43 -27.39
C LEU A 21 8.32 -27.39 -26.35
N LEU A 22 8.28 -28.69 -26.67
CA LEU A 22 7.79 -29.71 -25.75
C LEU A 22 8.67 -29.85 -24.49
N PHE A 23 9.99 -29.72 -24.63
CA PHE A 23 10.91 -29.74 -23.46
C PHE A 23 10.70 -28.51 -22.57
N LYS A 24 10.55 -27.32 -23.14
CA LYS A 24 10.22 -26.11 -22.39
C LYS A 24 8.84 -26.20 -21.72
N PHE A 25 7.83 -26.74 -22.43
CA PHE A 25 6.49 -26.93 -21.88
C PHE A 25 6.49 -27.95 -20.73
N ASN A 26 7.21 -29.07 -20.87
CA ASN A 26 7.36 -30.07 -19.82
C ASN A 26 8.20 -29.56 -18.65
N PHE A 27 9.23 -28.74 -18.88
CA PHE A 27 10.04 -28.14 -17.83
C PHE A 27 9.26 -27.12 -17.01
N VAL A 28 8.44 -26.27 -17.65
CA VAL A 28 7.54 -25.33 -16.98
C VAL A 28 6.45 -26.08 -16.21
N SER A 29 5.88 -27.16 -16.77
CA SER A 29 4.88 -27.98 -16.09
C SER A 29 5.46 -28.79 -14.92
N LEU A 30 6.71 -29.24 -15.01
CA LEU A 30 7.43 -29.90 -13.92
C LEU A 30 7.82 -28.92 -12.81
N GLN A 31 8.26 -27.71 -13.13
CA GLN A 31 8.52 -26.69 -12.13
C GLN A 31 7.24 -26.26 -11.38
N SER A 32 6.09 -26.18 -12.06
CA SER A 32 4.80 -25.89 -11.39
C SER A 32 4.34 -27.03 -10.49
N LYS A 33 4.71 -28.27 -10.78
CA LYS A 33 4.37 -29.47 -9.96
C LYS A 33 5.21 -29.61 -8.68
N PHE A 34 6.35 -28.91 -8.58
CA PHE A 34 7.24 -28.95 -7.40
C PHE A 34 7.15 -27.72 -6.48
N MET A 35 6.40 -26.67 -6.87
CA MET A 35 6.16 -25.56 -5.95
C MET A 35 5.08 -25.99 -4.95
N ARG A 36 5.45 -26.02 -3.67
CA ARG A 36 4.51 -26.24 -2.58
C ARG A 36 3.37 -25.22 -2.68
N SER A 37 2.14 -25.70 -2.68
CA SER A 37 0.97 -24.81 -2.63
C SER A 37 0.96 -24.02 -1.32
N VAL A 38 0.68 -22.74 -1.40
CA VAL A 38 0.61 -21.84 -0.24
C VAL A 38 -0.84 -21.69 0.18
N LYS A 39 -1.13 -21.91 1.47
CA LYS A 39 -2.46 -21.68 2.02
C LYS A 39 -2.69 -20.20 2.33
N ILE A 40 -3.95 -19.76 2.26
CA ILE A 40 -4.35 -18.40 2.64
C ILE A 40 -3.85 -18.05 4.04
N LYS A 41 -3.94 -19.00 5.00
CA LYS A 41 -3.40 -18.81 6.35
C LYS A 41 -1.91 -18.45 6.35
N GLU A 42 -1.11 -19.04 5.48
CA GLU A 42 0.34 -18.77 5.42
C GLU A 42 0.61 -17.35 4.92
N VAL A 43 -0.23 -16.81 4.02
CA VAL A 43 -0.15 -15.41 3.58
C VAL A 43 -0.52 -14.46 4.72
N ILE A 44 -1.60 -14.78 5.46
CA ILE A 44 -2.00 -13.99 6.63
C ILE A 44 -0.88 -14.01 7.69
N ASP A 45 -0.33 -15.18 8.00
CA ASP A 45 0.77 -15.32 8.96
C ASP A 45 2.02 -14.51 8.53
N ALA A 46 2.29 -14.41 7.22
CA ALA A 46 3.39 -13.60 6.67
C ALA A 46 3.14 -12.10 6.83
N LEU A 47 1.93 -11.64 6.55
CA LEU A 47 1.50 -10.24 6.74
C LEU A 47 1.55 -9.86 8.23
N GLU A 48 0.99 -10.70 9.11
CA GLU A 48 0.99 -10.47 10.56
C GLU A 48 2.39 -10.60 11.19
N LYS A 49 3.30 -11.37 10.59
CA LYS A 49 4.70 -11.41 11.02
C LYS A 49 5.41 -10.09 10.73
N PHE A 50 5.10 -9.45 9.61
CA PHE A 50 5.64 -8.14 9.24
C PHE A 50 5.03 -7.02 10.07
N ALA A 51 3.70 -7.00 10.19
CA ALA A 51 2.93 -6.00 10.93
C ALA A 51 1.95 -6.68 11.90
N PRO A 52 2.41 -7.06 13.11
CA PRO A 52 1.60 -7.78 14.08
C PRO A 52 0.31 -7.04 14.46
N LEU A 53 -0.81 -7.76 14.57
CA LEU A 53 -2.09 -7.17 14.94
C LEU A 53 -2.05 -6.36 16.24
N PRO A 54 -1.27 -6.71 17.29
CA PRO A 54 -1.17 -5.87 18.49
C PRO A 54 -0.59 -4.46 18.26
N LEU A 55 -0.03 -4.17 17.08
CA LEU A 55 0.38 -2.80 16.71
C LEU A 55 -0.79 -1.91 16.29
N GLN A 56 -1.98 -2.48 16.02
CA GLN A 56 -3.13 -1.70 15.62
C GLN A 56 -3.64 -0.80 16.74
N GLU A 57 -4.28 0.30 16.35
CA GLU A 57 -4.98 1.19 17.26
C GLU A 57 -6.17 0.48 17.94
N SER A 58 -6.50 0.88 19.15
CA SER A 58 -7.53 0.20 19.98
C SER A 58 -8.95 0.20 19.39
N TYR A 59 -9.24 1.11 18.48
CA TYR A 59 -10.52 1.24 17.78
C TYR A 59 -10.57 0.45 16.47
N ASP A 60 -9.42 -0.08 16.02
CA ASP A 60 -9.26 -0.71 14.72
C ASP A 60 -9.79 -2.15 14.67
N ASN A 61 -10.00 -2.66 13.46
CA ASN A 61 -10.43 -4.02 13.18
C ASN A 61 -9.61 -4.64 12.04
N ALA A 62 -8.27 -4.56 12.15
CA ALA A 62 -7.37 -5.23 11.21
C ALA A 62 -7.43 -6.77 11.35
N GLY A 63 -6.92 -7.48 10.35
CA GLY A 63 -6.89 -8.93 10.30
C GLY A 63 -7.96 -9.54 9.40
N LEU A 64 -8.29 -10.81 9.63
CA LEU A 64 -9.27 -11.55 8.85
C LEU A 64 -10.66 -10.93 8.97
N GLN A 65 -11.24 -10.53 7.84
CA GLN A 65 -12.56 -9.92 7.78
C GLN A 65 -13.66 -10.92 7.37
N VAL A 66 -13.37 -11.72 6.33
CA VAL A 66 -14.35 -12.66 5.74
C VAL A 66 -13.62 -13.91 5.27
N GLY A 67 -14.23 -15.07 5.43
CA GLY A 67 -13.86 -16.31 4.77
C GLY A 67 -13.05 -17.30 5.60
N LEU A 68 -12.66 -18.41 4.95
CA LEU A 68 -11.99 -19.55 5.54
C LEU A 68 -10.53 -19.65 5.04
N THR A 69 -9.58 -19.71 5.95
CA THR A 69 -8.14 -19.58 5.66
C THR A 69 -7.44 -20.90 5.29
N GLY A 70 -8.15 -22.02 5.28
CA GLY A 70 -7.57 -23.34 5.02
C GLY A 70 -7.32 -23.67 3.55
N ALA A 71 -7.94 -22.91 2.62
CA ALA A 71 -7.80 -23.12 1.17
C ALA A 71 -6.41 -22.71 0.66
N GLU A 72 -6.01 -23.30 -0.47
CA GLU A 72 -4.83 -22.87 -1.23
C GLU A 72 -5.11 -21.53 -1.92
N VAL A 73 -4.09 -20.67 -2.03
CA VAL A 73 -4.20 -19.39 -2.72
C VAL A 73 -4.18 -19.63 -4.23
N SER A 74 -5.26 -19.26 -4.92
CA SER A 74 -5.31 -19.25 -6.39
C SER A 74 -4.73 -17.96 -6.97
N GLY A 75 -4.82 -16.86 -6.24
CA GLY A 75 -4.28 -15.53 -6.51
C GLY A 75 -4.68 -14.56 -5.42
N ALA A 76 -3.91 -13.50 -5.24
CA ALA A 76 -4.18 -12.42 -4.29
C ALA A 76 -4.41 -11.11 -5.04
N LEU A 77 -5.54 -10.42 -4.77
CA LEU A 77 -5.81 -9.06 -5.22
C LEU A 77 -5.52 -8.09 -4.08
N LEU A 78 -4.69 -7.08 -4.35
CA LEU A 78 -4.22 -6.08 -3.38
C LEU A 78 -4.91 -4.74 -3.66
N CYS A 79 -5.50 -4.12 -2.65
CA CYS A 79 -6.24 -2.86 -2.78
C CYS A 79 -6.13 -1.99 -1.53
N LEU A 80 -6.60 -0.74 -1.59
CA LEU A 80 -6.84 0.06 -0.39
C LEU A 80 -8.20 -0.30 0.20
N ASP A 81 -9.26 -0.17 -0.58
CA ASP A 81 -10.64 -0.38 -0.15
C ASP A 81 -11.26 -1.57 -0.87
N VAL A 82 -12.09 -2.33 -0.16
CA VAL A 82 -12.88 -3.41 -0.75
C VAL A 82 -14.24 -2.85 -1.17
N THR A 83 -14.39 -2.63 -2.48
CA THR A 83 -15.66 -2.24 -3.09
C THR A 83 -16.28 -3.41 -3.86
N GLU A 84 -17.56 -3.28 -4.28
CA GLU A 84 -18.19 -4.30 -5.14
C GLU A 84 -17.42 -4.49 -6.45
N ASN A 85 -16.82 -3.41 -7.00
CA ASN A 85 -16.02 -3.47 -8.23
C ASN A 85 -14.69 -4.20 -8.01
N VAL A 86 -14.01 -3.97 -6.88
CA VAL A 86 -12.78 -4.69 -6.52
C VAL A 86 -13.06 -6.18 -6.32
N LEU A 87 -14.18 -6.52 -5.66
CA LEU A 87 -14.59 -7.92 -5.52
C LEU A 87 -14.89 -8.57 -6.88
N ASN A 88 -15.54 -7.83 -7.81
CA ASN A 88 -15.79 -8.32 -9.17
C ASN A 88 -14.47 -8.53 -9.94
N GLU A 89 -13.48 -7.66 -9.75
CA GLU A 89 -12.15 -7.82 -10.33
C GLU A 89 -11.46 -9.08 -9.80
N ALA A 90 -11.52 -9.34 -8.48
CA ALA A 90 -10.97 -10.55 -7.88
C ALA A 90 -11.60 -11.82 -8.49
N ILE A 91 -12.93 -11.87 -8.61
CA ILE A 91 -13.66 -12.97 -9.25
C ILE A 91 -13.19 -13.18 -10.70
N LYS A 92 -13.10 -12.08 -11.47
CA LYS A 92 -12.68 -12.13 -12.87
C LYS A 92 -11.25 -12.62 -13.05
N LEU A 93 -10.36 -12.29 -12.11
CA LEU A 93 -8.95 -12.72 -12.11
C LEU A 93 -8.76 -14.12 -11.53
N GLY A 94 -9.81 -14.74 -10.97
CA GLY A 94 -9.72 -16.03 -10.30
C GLY A 94 -8.97 -15.97 -8.96
N CYS A 95 -8.88 -14.78 -8.35
CA CYS A 95 -8.29 -14.61 -7.02
C CYS A 95 -9.26 -15.02 -5.92
N ASN A 96 -8.81 -15.85 -4.99
CA ASN A 96 -9.58 -16.22 -3.80
C ASN A 96 -9.12 -15.51 -2.51
N LEU A 97 -8.18 -14.56 -2.62
CA LEU A 97 -7.71 -13.74 -1.52
C LEU A 97 -7.72 -12.27 -1.93
N ILE A 98 -8.31 -11.41 -1.10
CA ILE A 98 -8.18 -9.95 -1.18
C ILE A 98 -7.42 -9.49 0.06
N VAL A 99 -6.33 -8.74 -0.13
CA VAL A 99 -5.62 -8.05 0.93
C VAL A 99 -5.86 -6.57 0.77
N ALA A 100 -6.57 -5.99 1.73
CA ALA A 100 -6.95 -4.59 1.73
C ALA A 100 -6.20 -3.81 2.81
N HIS A 101 -6.06 -2.51 2.62
CA HIS A 101 -5.59 -1.62 3.68
C HIS A 101 -6.73 -1.35 4.66
N HIS A 102 -7.82 -0.79 4.19
CA HIS A 102 -8.96 -0.47 5.05
C HIS A 102 -9.83 -1.70 5.35
N PRO A 103 -10.23 -1.90 6.63
CA PRO A 103 -11.15 -2.96 6.99
C PRO A 103 -12.51 -2.79 6.31
N LEU A 104 -12.97 -3.80 5.60
CA LEU A 104 -14.33 -3.82 5.06
C LEU A 104 -15.36 -3.72 6.19
N ILE A 105 -15.12 -4.46 7.28
CA ILE A 105 -15.98 -4.47 8.47
C ILE A 105 -15.32 -3.64 9.55
N PHE A 106 -15.38 -2.30 9.44
CA PHE A 106 -14.84 -1.41 10.47
C PHE A 106 -15.71 -1.42 11.73
N ASN A 107 -17.02 -1.32 11.57
CA ASN A 107 -17.99 -1.41 12.66
C ASN A 107 -18.65 -2.79 12.70
N LYS A 108 -18.97 -3.26 13.91
CA LYS A 108 -19.62 -4.58 14.10
C LYS A 108 -20.92 -4.67 13.30
N LEU A 109 -21.06 -5.75 12.53
CA LEU A 109 -22.29 -6.07 11.82
C LEU A 109 -23.28 -6.76 12.78
N SER A 110 -24.47 -6.23 12.93
CA SER A 110 -25.55 -6.85 13.69
C SER A 110 -26.38 -7.84 12.84
N GLN A 111 -26.27 -7.76 11.52
CA GLN A 111 -26.96 -8.61 10.56
C GLN A 111 -26.17 -8.71 9.27
N ILE A 112 -26.43 -9.73 8.45
CA ILE A 112 -25.87 -9.88 7.10
C ILE A 112 -27.04 -9.99 6.14
N SER A 113 -27.27 -8.95 5.34
CA SER A 113 -28.38 -8.82 4.39
C SER A 113 -27.93 -7.98 3.18
N ASP A 114 -28.84 -7.59 2.31
CA ASP A 114 -28.57 -6.75 1.15
C ASP A 114 -28.71 -5.23 1.41
N LYS A 115 -28.95 -4.84 2.68
CA LYS A 115 -29.29 -3.45 3.05
C LYS A 115 -28.22 -2.41 2.72
N ASP A 116 -26.94 -2.74 2.89
CA ASP A 116 -25.84 -1.84 2.60
C ASP A 116 -24.74 -2.54 1.78
N TYR A 117 -23.80 -1.74 1.29
CA TYR A 117 -22.74 -2.23 0.40
C TYR A 117 -21.78 -3.21 1.11
N ILE A 118 -21.52 -3.02 2.42
CA ILE A 118 -20.61 -3.89 3.17
C ILE A 118 -21.20 -5.29 3.27
N GLN A 119 -22.49 -5.39 3.67
CA GLN A 119 -23.18 -6.66 3.80
C GLN A 119 -23.31 -7.38 2.45
N ARG A 120 -23.58 -6.66 1.34
CA ARG A 120 -23.60 -7.24 -0.01
C ARG A 120 -22.25 -7.80 -0.41
N ILE A 121 -21.14 -7.08 -0.12
CA ILE A 121 -19.78 -7.56 -0.38
C ILE A 121 -19.50 -8.82 0.42
N VAL A 122 -19.83 -8.85 1.73
CA VAL A 122 -19.65 -10.02 2.60
C VAL A 122 -20.38 -11.24 2.04
N ILE A 123 -21.66 -11.09 1.69
CA ILE A 123 -22.46 -12.18 1.09
C ILE A 123 -21.82 -12.68 -0.20
N LYS A 124 -21.40 -11.75 -1.06
CA LYS A 124 -20.82 -12.09 -2.36
C LYS A 124 -19.44 -12.74 -2.22
N ALA A 125 -18.60 -12.28 -1.29
CA ALA A 125 -17.31 -12.88 -0.99
C ALA A 125 -17.48 -14.33 -0.52
N ILE A 126 -18.40 -14.58 0.43
CA ILE A 126 -18.70 -15.92 0.94
C ILE A 126 -19.20 -16.85 -0.19
N LYS A 127 -20.11 -16.36 -1.05
CA LYS A 127 -20.65 -17.15 -2.18
C LYS A 127 -19.61 -17.51 -3.24
N ASN A 128 -18.49 -16.80 -3.30
CA ASN A 128 -17.42 -17.02 -4.28
C ASN A 128 -16.14 -17.55 -3.62
N ASP A 129 -16.21 -18.03 -2.37
CA ASP A 129 -15.07 -18.55 -1.60
C ASP A 129 -13.86 -17.58 -1.55
N ILE A 130 -14.13 -16.26 -1.52
CA ILE A 130 -13.10 -15.22 -1.44
C ILE A 130 -12.88 -14.83 0.02
N VAL A 131 -11.62 -14.88 0.44
CA VAL A 131 -11.17 -14.44 1.76
C VAL A 131 -10.75 -12.97 1.67
N ILE A 132 -11.17 -12.17 2.64
CA ILE A 132 -10.81 -10.75 2.77
C ILE A 132 -10.04 -10.55 4.06
N VAL A 133 -8.85 -9.94 3.94
CA VAL A 133 -7.96 -9.60 5.06
C VAL A 133 -7.65 -8.11 5.00
N ALA A 134 -7.66 -7.44 6.13
CA ALA A 134 -7.27 -6.04 6.25
C ALA A 134 -5.96 -5.89 7.03
N MET A 135 -5.06 -5.06 6.54
CA MET A 135 -3.85 -4.62 7.24
C MET A 135 -3.91 -3.10 7.27
N HIS A 136 -4.34 -2.55 8.40
CA HIS A 136 -4.69 -1.14 8.55
C HIS A 136 -3.69 -0.42 9.47
N THR A 137 -4.11 0.08 10.63
CA THR A 137 -3.21 0.83 11.52
C THR A 137 -2.00 0.02 12.02
N ASN A 138 -2.08 -1.31 12.01
CA ASN A 138 -0.94 -2.16 12.32
C ASN A 138 0.17 -2.06 11.27
N ILE A 139 -0.14 -1.94 9.97
CA ILE A 139 0.89 -1.78 8.93
C ILE A 139 1.35 -0.33 8.82
N ASP A 140 0.50 0.65 9.21
CA ASP A 140 0.91 2.04 9.36
C ASP A 140 1.98 2.20 10.45
N ALA A 141 1.81 1.44 11.55
CA ALA A 141 2.72 1.46 12.68
C ALA A 141 3.97 0.59 12.50
N ALA A 142 4.00 -0.29 11.52
CA ALA A 142 5.12 -1.22 11.33
C ALA A 142 6.35 -0.53 10.71
N ALA A 143 7.55 -0.94 11.15
CA ALA A 143 8.79 -0.57 10.47
C ALA A 143 8.79 -1.12 9.04
N GLY A 144 9.09 -0.26 8.06
CA GLY A 144 8.99 -0.61 6.64
C GLY A 144 7.56 -0.66 6.10
N GLY A 145 6.55 -0.29 6.89
CA GLY A 145 5.15 -0.20 6.49
C GLY A 145 4.82 1.06 5.68
N VAL A 146 3.54 1.48 5.74
CA VAL A 146 3.00 2.55 4.87
C VAL A 146 3.79 3.85 4.99
N ASN A 147 4.04 4.33 6.21
CA ASN A 147 4.74 5.59 6.42
C ASN A 147 6.19 5.57 5.91
N PHE A 148 6.89 4.44 6.06
CA PHE A 148 8.22 4.24 5.49
C PHE A 148 8.17 4.21 3.96
N LYS A 149 7.11 3.62 3.39
CA LYS A 149 6.91 3.59 1.93
C LYS A 149 6.66 4.99 1.36
N ILE A 150 5.89 5.82 2.05
CA ILE A 150 5.70 7.23 1.69
C ILE A 150 7.05 7.97 1.71
N ALA A 151 7.84 7.78 2.77
CA ALA A 151 9.16 8.37 2.90
C ALA A 151 10.12 7.96 1.78
N GLU A 152 10.10 6.66 1.39
CA GLU A 152 10.84 6.14 0.23
C GLU A 152 10.44 6.85 -1.07
N LYS A 153 9.14 7.07 -1.30
CA LYS A 153 8.62 7.71 -2.53
C LYS A 153 9.08 9.15 -2.72
N ILE A 154 9.37 9.87 -1.64
CA ILE A 154 9.91 11.24 -1.68
C ILE A 154 11.41 11.29 -1.37
N ASP A 155 12.10 10.15 -1.43
CA ASP A 155 13.56 10.00 -1.23
C ASP A 155 14.07 10.57 0.10
N LEU A 156 13.32 10.35 1.20
CA LEU A 156 13.81 10.73 2.54
C LEU A 156 14.92 9.80 3.00
N GLN A 157 15.96 10.39 3.57
CA GLN A 157 17.09 9.70 4.18
C GLN A 157 16.97 9.70 5.70
N ASN A 158 17.68 8.78 6.37
CA ASN A 158 17.73 8.71 7.84
C ASN A 158 16.34 8.61 8.49
N VAL A 159 15.44 7.83 7.85
CA VAL A 159 14.04 7.71 8.28
C VAL A 159 13.94 6.95 9.59
N ARG A 160 13.22 7.52 10.55
CA ARG A 160 12.88 6.93 11.85
C ARG A 160 11.44 7.22 12.22
N PHE A 161 10.91 6.50 13.19
CA PHE A 161 9.58 6.79 13.73
C PHE A 161 9.51 8.22 14.28
N LEU A 162 8.34 8.84 14.13
CA LEU A 162 8.02 10.15 14.67
C LEU A 162 7.43 10.01 16.06
N GLY A 163 8.08 10.61 17.06
CA GLY A 163 7.58 10.64 18.43
C GLY A 163 7.69 9.31 19.17
N LYS A 164 6.64 8.98 19.90
CA LYS A 164 6.61 7.78 20.74
C LYS A 164 6.44 6.51 19.90
N THR A 165 7.21 5.51 20.26
CA THR A 165 7.04 4.15 19.76
C THR A 165 6.33 3.29 20.82
N GLN A 166 5.67 2.22 20.35
CA GLN A 166 5.15 1.14 21.16
C GLN A 166 5.93 -0.14 20.91
N SER A 167 6.05 -0.98 21.93
CA SER A 167 6.64 -2.30 21.83
C SER A 167 5.58 -3.36 22.08
N VAL A 168 5.50 -4.34 21.18
CA VAL A 168 4.58 -5.47 21.31
C VAL A 168 5.35 -6.78 21.31
N GLN A 169 4.99 -7.68 22.21
CA GLN A 169 5.56 -9.04 22.25
C GLN A 169 4.82 -9.94 21.29
N THR A 170 5.56 -10.64 20.45
CA THR A 170 5.04 -11.62 19.50
C THR A 170 5.71 -12.98 19.72
N LYS A 171 5.18 -14.03 19.10
CA LYS A 171 5.82 -15.35 19.08
C LYS A 171 7.24 -15.33 18.44
N ASN A 172 7.54 -14.30 17.65
CA ASN A 172 8.82 -14.13 16.96
C ASN A 172 9.76 -13.13 17.65
N GLY A 173 9.41 -12.65 18.84
CA GLY A 173 10.16 -11.66 19.60
C GLY A 173 9.44 -10.31 19.73
N GLU A 174 10.15 -9.35 20.27
CA GLU A 174 9.67 -7.97 20.43
C GLU A 174 9.66 -7.24 19.08
N VAL A 175 8.56 -6.52 18.80
CA VAL A 175 8.41 -5.67 17.61
C VAL A 175 8.13 -4.27 18.07
N ILE A 176 8.88 -3.31 17.54
CA ILE A 176 8.68 -1.87 17.80
C ILE A 176 7.91 -1.27 16.63
N GLY A 177 6.88 -0.50 16.95
CA GLY A 177 6.09 0.27 15.99
C GLY A 177 5.85 1.70 16.45
N GLY A 178 5.41 2.55 15.53
CA GLY A 178 5.05 3.93 15.82
C GLY A 178 4.30 4.57 14.66
N LEU A 179 3.44 5.51 14.97
CA LEU A 179 2.68 6.24 13.96
C LEU A 179 3.51 7.37 13.37
N GLY A 180 3.54 7.43 12.02
CA GLY A 180 4.32 8.42 11.30
C GLY A 180 5.84 8.22 11.37
N VAL A 181 6.52 8.92 10.51
CA VAL A 181 7.99 8.90 10.42
C VAL A 181 8.53 10.31 10.19
N ILE A 182 9.82 10.50 10.47
CA ILE A 182 10.57 11.70 10.17
C ILE A 182 11.90 11.33 9.50
N GLY A 183 12.31 12.11 8.51
CA GLY A 183 13.55 11.92 7.78
C GLY A 183 14.02 13.20 7.11
N GLU A 184 15.07 13.13 6.32
CA GLU A 184 15.70 14.28 5.69
C GLU A 184 15.65 14.18 4.17
N LEU A 185 15.32 15.26 3.49
CA LEU A 185 15.58 15.38 2.06
C LEU A 185 17.08 15.35 1.77
N THR A 186 17.49 14.70 0.69
CA THR A 186 18.89 14.66 0.27
C THR A 186 19.46 16.07 0.09
N LYS A 187 18.66 16.99 -0.46
CA LYS A 187 18.95 18.41 -0.60
C LYS A 187 17.76 19.24 -0.08
N PRO A 188 18.03 20.34 0.64
CA PRO A 188 16.95 21.25 1.03
C PRO A 188 16.22 21.80 -0.20
N LEU A 189 14.89 21.92 -0.14
CA LEU A 189 14.03 22.46 -1.19
C LEU A 189 13.36 23.75 -0.72
N ALA A 190 13.10 24.68 -1.63
CA ALA A 190 12.16 25.76 -1.40
C ALA A 190 10.74 25.17 -1.23
N ALA A 191 9.85 25.88 -0.51
CA ALA A 191 8.53 25.33 -0.17
C ALA A 191 7.65 25.06 -1.39
N ASP A 192 7.75 25.87 -2.42
CA ASP A 192 7.06 25.68 -3.71
C ASP A 192 7.57 24.45 -4.48
N ASP A 193 8.91 24.26 -4.54
CA ASP A 193 9.52 23.06 -5.12
C ASP A 193 9.13 21.80 -4.34
N PHE A 194 9.05 21.89 -3.00
CA PHE A 194 8.60 20.78 -2.17
C PHE A 194 7.13 20.41 -2.45
N VAL A 195 6.24 21.40 -2.56
CA VAL A 195 4.83 21.16 -2.94
C VAL A 195 4.75 20.54 -4.34
N LEU A 196 5.61 20.99 -5.28
CA LEU A 196 5.66 20.41 -6.63
C LEU A 196 6.14 18.94 -6.60
N LEU A 197 7.14 18.62 -5.79
CA LEU A 197 7.60 17.24 -5.54
C LEU A 197 6.43 16.37 -5.07
N LEU A 198 5.64 16.83 -4.09
CA LEU A 198 4.49 16.09 -3.58
C LEU A 198 3.44 15.86 -4.67
N LYS A 199 3.12 16.91 -5.46
CA LYS A 199 2.15 16.80 -6.56
C LYS A 199 2.58 15.74 -7.57
N GLN A 200 3.85 15.71 -7.95
CA GLN A 200 4.39 14.75 -8.90
C GLN A 200 4.44 13.32 -8.35
N THR A 201 4.93 13.17 -7.11
CA THR A 201 5.10 11.85 -6.48
C THR A 201 3.77 11.15 -6.22
N PHE A 202 2.78 11.90 -5.73
CA PHE A 202 1.47 11.36 -5.35
C PHE A 202 0.41 11.48 -6.45
N ASN A 203 0.79 12.05 -7.60
CA ASN A 203 -0.11 12.29 -8.73
C ASN A 203 -1.37 13.04 -8.30
N VAL A 204 -1.19 14.19 -7.63
CA VAL A 204 -2.28 15.06 -7.17
C VAL A 204 -2.25 16.42 -7.86
N GLU A 205 -3.41 16.91 -8.25
CA GLU A 205 -3.54 18.24 -8.88
C GLU A 205 -3.50 19.37 -7.85
N CYS A 206 -3.92 19.09 -6.61
CA CYS A 206 -4.02 20.07 -5.53
C CYS A 206 -3.42 19.50 -4.23
N VAL A 207 -2.62 20.33 -3.55
CA VAL A 207 -2.16 20.10 -2.17
C VAL A 207 -2.72 21.21 -1.31
N GLN A 208 -3.43 20.86 -0.24
CA GLN A 208 -3.81 21.86 0.75
C GLN A 208 -2.61 22.20 1.63
N ALA A 209 -2.26 23.47 1.70
CA ALA A 209 -1.10 23.92 2.47
C ALA A 209 -1.40 25.20 3.24
N ASN A 210 -0.66 25.42 4.35
CA ASN A 210 -0.61 26.73 4.99
C ASN A 210 0.28 27.70 4.17
N GLN A 211 0.51 28.91 4.68
CA GLN A 211 1.42 29.85 4.05
C GLN A 211 2.80 29.21 3.80
N LEU A 212 3.29 29.30 2.57
CA LEU A 212 4.57 28.75 2.18
C LEU A 212 5.71 29.31 3.04
N LEU A 213 6.59 28.42 3.51
CA LEU A 213 7.78 28.79 4.25
C LEU A 213 8.74 29.61 3.39
N ARG A 214 9.37 30.62 4.02
CA ARG A 214 10.42 31.44 3.37
C ARG A 214 11.82 30.83 3.51
N ARG A 215 11.97 29.81 4.36
CA ARG A 215 13.21 29.06 4.54
C ARG A 215 13.14 27.70 3.84
N PRO A 216 14.29 27.12 3.46
CA PRO A 216 14.30 25.81 2.84
C PRO A 216 13.76 24.72 3.79
N ILE A 217 13.13 23.70 3.20
CA ILE A 217 12.66 22.48 3.84
C ILE A 217 13.73 21.42 3.68
N LYS A 218 14.18 20.86 4.80
CA LYS A 218 15.10 19.72 4.83
C LYS A 218 14.56 18.58 5.65
N GLN A 219 14.07 18.82 6.87
CA GLN A 219 13.53 17.81 7.76
C GLN A 219 12.03 17.67 7.55
N VAL A 220 11.59 16.47 7.18
CA VAL A 220 10.20 16.19 6.81
C VAL A 220 9.64 15.10 7.71
N ALA A 221 8.56 15.42 8.41
CA ALA A 221 7.74 14.46 9.11
C ALA A 221 6.51 14.12 8.27
N LEU A 222 6.02 12.89 8.38
CA LEU A 222 4.83 12.47 7.66
C LEU A 222 4.03 11.39 8.40
N CYS A 223 2.73 11.36 8.11
CA CYS A 223 1.83 10.29 8.49
C CYS A 223 0.73 10.18 7.43
N GLY A 224 0.62 9.04 6.76
CA GLY A 224 -0.46 8.74 5.83
C GLY A 224 -1.83 8.79 6.50
N GLY A 225 -2.90 8.83 5.69
CA GLY A 225 -4.27 8.87 6.19
C GLY A 225 -4.57 10.09 7.06
N ALA A 226 -5.27 9.88 8.17
CA ALA A 226 -5.71 10.92 9.10
C ALA A 226 -4.65 11.22 10.18
N GLY A 227 -3.46 11.67 9.77
CA GLY A 227 -2.29 11.88 10.65
C GLY A 227 -2.19 13.22 11.35
N ALA A 228 -3.18 14.13 11.25
CA ALA A 228 -3.13 15.50 11.78
C ALA A 228 -2.72 15.60 13.26
N PHE A 229 -3.05 14.60 14.07
CA PHE A 229 -2.72 14.55 15.51
C PHE A 229 -1.20 14.54 15.79
N LEU A 230 -0.37 14.21 14.81
CA LEU A 230 1.10 14.19 14.92
C LEU A 230 1.76 15.55 14.62
N LEU A 231 1.02 16.56 14.17
CA LEU A 231 1.58 17.85 13.79
C LEU A 231 2.42 18.48 14.91
N LYS A 232 1.92 18.47 16.16
CA LYS A 232 2.66 19.01 17.31
C LYS A 232 3.94 18.21 17.59
N THR A 233 3.90 16.90 17.39
CA THR A 233 5.08 16.04 17.55
C THR A 233 6.11 16.36 16.48
N ALA A 234 5.68 16.56 15.23
CA ALA A 234 6.56 16.95 14.13
C ALA A 234 7.29 18.28 14.41
N ILE A 235 6.56 19.27 14.93
CA ILE A 235 7.14 20.56 15.34
C ILE A 235 8.18 20.38 16.46
N ASN A 236 7.84 19.61 17.49
CA ASN A 236 8.72 19.37 18.64
C ASN A 236 10.01 18.62 18.26
N GLU A 237 9.96 17.80 17.19
CA GLU A 237 11.12 17.09 16.65
C GLU A 237 11.87 17.89 15.56
N GLY A 238 11.48 19.16 15.35
CA GLY A 238 12.19 20.08 14.49
C GLY A 238 11.92 19.87 12.99
N ALA A 239 10.80 19.28 12.62
CA ALA A 239 10.42 19.15 11.22
C ALA A 239 10.21 20.52 10.56
N ASP A 240 10.73 20.69 9.34
CA ASP A 240 10.44 21.85 8.50
C ASP A 240 9.11 21.71 7.77
N ALA A 241 8.71 20.45 7.47
CA ALA A 241 7.44 20.14 6.84
C ALA A 241 6.75 18.94 7.50
N PHE A 242 5.42 18.95 7.45
CA PHE A 242 4.57 17.84 7.85
C PHE A 242 3.60 17.48 6.74
N ILE A 243 3.63 16.22 6.31
CA ILE A 243 2.76 15.67 5.25
C ILE A 243 1.75 14.73 5.89
N THR A 244 0.48 14.85 5.51
CA THR A 244 -0.57 13.91 5.91
C THR A 244 -1.66 13.81 4.84
N GLY A 245 -2.53 12.82 4.94
CA GLY A 245 -3.67 12.67 4.04
C GLY A 245 -4.80 13.64 4.38
N GLU A 246 -5.07 13.90 5.65
CA GLU A 246 -6.21 14.71 6.10
C GLU A 246 -5.83 15.72 7.18
N MET A 247 -6.36 16.94 7.02
CA MET A 247 -6.26 18.05 7.98
C MET A 247 -7.59 18.78 8.04
N HIS A 248 -8.06 19.14 9.23
CA HIS A 248 -9.21 20.02 9.36
C HIS A 248 -8.81 21.48 9.14
N TYR A 249 -9.77 22.31 8.74
CA TYR A 249 -9.56 23.73 8.44
C TYR A 249 -8.79 24.46 9.58
N HIS A 250 -9.16 24.21 10.84
CA HIS A 250 -8.55 24.89 11.99
C HIS A 250 -7.14 24.36 12.33
N ASP A 251 -6.74 23.21 11.82
CA ASP A 251 -5.41 22.66 12.08
C ASP A 251 -4.30 23.38 11.30
N PHE A 252 -4.66 24.26 10.35
CA PHE A 252 -3.68 25.06 9.60
C PHE A 252 -3.28 26.37 10.27
N PHE A 253 -3.99 26.82 11.30
CA PHE A 253 -3.76 28.13 11.94
C PHE A 253 -2.66 28.09 12.98
N GLY A 254 -1.92 29.24 13.10
CA GLY A 254 -0.95 29.47 14.16
C GLY A 254 0.42 28.84 13.93
N TYR A 255 0.68 28.34 12.72
CA TYR A 255 1.95 27.70 12.36
C TYR A 255 2.68 28.42 11.21
N GLU A 256 2.28 29.67 10.92
CA GLU A 256 2.86 30.48 9.86
C GLU A 256 4.38 30.65 10.09
N GLN A 257 5.16 30.33 9.06
CA GLN A 257 6.63 30.35 9.09
C GLN A 257 7.29 29.42 10.13
N GLN A 258 6.51 28.61 10.87
CA GLN A 258 7.02 27.62 11.81
C GLN A 258 7.26 26.27 11.11
N ILE A 259 6.26 25.76 10.41
CA ILE A 259 6.30 24.50 9.69
C ILE A 259 5.44 24.57 8.41
N GLN A 260 5.88 23.92 7.33
CA GLN A 260 5.07 23.73 6.14
C GLN A 260 4.14 22.55 6.34
N ILE A 261 2.85 22.80 6.41
CA ILE A 261 1.82 21.77 6.46
C ILE A 261 1.39 21.45 5.02
N CYS A 262 1.30 20.14 4.68
CA CYS A 262 0.82 19.68 3.38
C CYS A 262 -0.15 18.52 3.57
N SER A 263 -1.42 18.72 3.18
CA SER A 263 -2.42 17.65 3.10
C SER A 263 -2.62 17.25 1.64
N ILE A 264 -2.35 15.98 1.32
CA ILE A 264 -2.29 15.45 -0.05
C ILE A 264 -3.47 14.57 -0.42
N GLY A 265 -4.40 14.35 0.50
CA GLY A 265 -5.54 13.44 0.36
C GLY A 265 -5.27 12.05 0.97
N HIS A 266 -6.29 11.49 1.59
CA HIS A 266 -6.23 10.21 2.29
C HIS A 266 -5.78 9.09 1.35
N TYR A 267 -6.56 8.84 0.29
CA TYR A 267 -6.25 7.83 -0.72
C TYR A 267 -4.84 8.01 -1.31
N GLN A 268 -4.47 9.23 -1.65
CA GLN A 268 -3.21 9.54 -2.30
C GLN A 268 -2.02 9.27 -1.38
N SER A 269 -2.17 9.53 -0.09
CA SER A 269 -1.09 9.26 0.89
C SER A 269 -0.86 7.76 1.09
N GLU A 270 -1.87 6.93 0.92
CA GLU A 270 -1.83 5.49 1.20
C GLU A 270 -1.77 4.60 -0.05
N GLN A 271 -1.89 5.16 -1.25
CA GLN A 271 -1.98 4.40 -2.50
C GLN A 271 -0.86 3.37 -2.72
N PHE A 272 0.31 3.59 -2.10
CA PHE A 272 1.47 2.70 -2.21
C PHE A 272 1.46 1.52 -1.25
N THR A 273 0.46 1.40 -0.37
CA THR A 273 0.31 0.28 0.57
C THR A 273 0.25 -1.06 -0.15
N THR A 274 -0.37 -1.09 -1.34
CA THR A 274 -0.43 -2.30 -2.17
C THR A 274 0.94 -2.81 -2.61
N GLU A 275 1.93 -1.92 -2.77
CA GLU A 275 3.31 -2.31 -3.07
C GLU A 275 3.98 -2.97 -1.85
N VAL A 276 3.66 -2.50 -0.64
CA VAL A 276 4.15 -3.11 0.61
C VAL A 276 3.59 -4.53 0.74
N PHE A 277 2.27 -4.71 0.54
CA PHE A 277 1.65 -6.04 0.56
C PHE A 277 2.30 -6.98 -0.46
N LYS A 278 2.44 -6.50 -1.69
CA LYS A 278 3.06 -7.28 -2.77
C LYS A 278 4.46 -7.73 -2.39
N SER A 279 5.29 -6.81 -1.87
CA SER A 279 6.65 -7.12 -1.44
C SER A 279 6.69 -8.19 -0.33
N ILE A 280 5.82 -8.09 0.67
CA ILE A 280 5.75 -9.08 1.77
C ILE A 280 5.39 -10.45 1.22
N ILE A 281 4.32 -10.54 0.41
CA ILE A 281 3.80 -11.80 -0.11
C ILE A 281 4.81 -12.45 -1.07
N GLU A 282 5.35 -11.71 -2.03
CA GLU A 282 6.33 -12.24 -2.99
C GLU A 282 7.62 -12.70 -2.32
N ASN A 283 8.03 -12.07 -1.22
CA ASN A 283 9.23 -12.47 -0.49
C ASN A 283 9.03 -13.70 0.41
N GLN A 284 7.87 -13.81 1.07
CA GLN A 284 7.63 -14.84 2.10
C GLN A 284 6.76 -16.01 1.62
N CYS A 285 5.92 -15.79 0.59
CA CYS A 285 4.96 -16.77 0.08
C CYS A 285 5.23 -17.06 -1.40
N LYS A 286 6.39 -17.68 -1.69
CA LYS A 286 6.82 -17.96 -3.07
C LYS A 286 5.77 -18.76 -3.85
N GLY A 287 5.44 -18.27 -5.05
CA GLY A 287 4.46 -18.88 -5.95
C GLY A 287 3.06 -18.29 -5.87
N VAL A 288 2.76 -17.42 -4.90
CA VAL A 288 1.51 -16.67 -4.87
C VAL A 288 1.57 -15.56 -5.92
N VAL A 289 0.59 -15.56 -6.84
CA VAL A 289 0.44 -14.51 -7.85
C VAL A 289 -0.30 -13.33 -7.21
N CYS A 290 0.36 -12.15 -7.20
CA CYS A 290 -0.21 -10.92 -6.67
C CYS A 290 -0.64 -9.98 -7.80
N HIS A 291 -1.89 -9.52 -7.73
CA HIS A 291 -2.43 -8.49 -8.61
C HIS A 291 -2.70 -7.22 -7.78
N ILE A 292 -2.23 -6.08 -8.23
CA ILE A 292 -2.67 -4.79 -7.69
C ILE A 292 -3.94 -4.41 -8.45
N THR A 293 -4.99 -4.02 -7.72
CA THR A 293 -6.26 -3.61 -8.33
C THR A 293 -6.07 -2.47 -9.33
N LYS A 294 -6.81 -2.53 -10.43
CA LYS A 294 -6.90 -1.43 -11.42
C LYS A 294 -8.06 -0.48 -11.14
N ILE A 295 -8.87 -0.81 -10.14
CA ILE A 295 -10.01 0.00 -9.73
C ILE A 295 -9.50 1.13 -8.83
N ASN A 296 -9.72 2.37 -9.25
CA ASN A 296 -9.54 3.52 -8.36
C ASN A 296 -10.70 3.55 -7.37
N THR A 297 -10.40 3.35 -6.09
CA THR A 297 -11.41 3.34 -5.02
C THR A 297 -11.57 4.68 -4.31
N ASN A 298 -10.81 5.72 -4.71
CA ASN A 298 -10.94 7.05 -4.13
C ASN A 298 -12.36 7.60 -4.32
N PRO A 299 -13.13 7.84 -3.25
CA PRO A 299 -14.49 8.37 -3.36
C PRO A 299 -14.52 9.88 -3.59
N ILE A 300 -13.37 10.56 -3.45
CA ILE A 300 -13.26 12.03 -3.57
C ILE A 300 -12.83 12.40 -4.98
N ILE A 301 -13.60 13.25 -5.62
CA ILE A 301 -13.28 13.85 -6.91
C ILE A 301 -12.99 15.33 -6.72
N TYR A 302 -11.93 15.81 -7.37
CA TYR A 302 -11.60 17.24 -7.43
C TYR A 302 -12.10 17.78 -8.76
N ILE A 303 -12.91 18.86 -8.73
CA ILE A 303 -13.59 19.45 -9.89
C ILE A 303 -13.08 20.87 -10.11
#